data_3990513e2e0d59315b559695dd686eed
#
_entry.id   3990513e2e0d59315b559695dd686eed
#
_cell.length_a   1.000
_cell.length_b   1.000
_cell.length_c   1.000
_cell.angle_alpha   90.00
_cell.angle_beta   90.00
_cell.angle_gamma   90.00
#
_symmetry.space_group_name_H-M   'P 1'
#
loop_
_entity.id
_entity.type
_entity.pdbx_description
1 polymer ?
#
loop_
_entity_poly.entity_id
_entity_poly.type
_entity_poly.pdbx_seq_one_letter_code
_entity_poly.pdbx_strand_id
1 'polypeptide(L)'
;PLVGIGVDSHDLSFPSMEKLAWAYGYPYVAAHHNSELGEAVEKTLAMDGPVICEIFVDMKQGFEPKAAAKMLPDGTMVSVPLEDLAPFLPEEELKENMIIPLVENK
;
A
#
# COMPACT_ATOMS: atom_id res chain seq x y z
N PRO A 1 -13.55 20.56 12.85
CA PRO A 1 -12.31 19.91 12.46
C PRO A 1 -12.35 18.42 12.85
N LEU A 2 -12.02 17.53 11.91
CA LEU A 2 -11.80 16.13 12.22
C LEU A 2 -10.50 16.03 13.01
N VAL A 3 -10.60 15.73 14.29
CA VAL A 3 -9.44 15.43 15.13
C VAL A 3 -9.26 13.92 15.06
N GLY A 4 -8.26 13.46 14.32
CA GLY A 4 -7.87 12.06 14.23
C GLY A 4 -6.50 11.85 14.87
N ILE A 5 -6.32 10.77 15.60
CA ILE A 5 -5.01 10.36 16.12
C ILE A 5 -4.13 10.02 14.90
N GLY A 6 -2.89 10.55 14.87
CA GLY A 6 -1.94 10.32 13.78
C GLY A 6 -2.10 11.22 12.56
N VAL A 7 -2.97 12.22 12.61
CA VAL A 7 -3.14 13.21 11.53
C VAL A 7 -2.08 14.30 11.59
N ASP A 8 -1.48 14.52 12.76
CA ASP A 8 -0.41 15.48 12.98
C ASP A 8 0.83 14.76 13.51
N SER A 9 2.00 15.23 13.12
CA SER A 9 3.31 14.68 13.51
C SER A 9 3.56 14.68 15.03
N HIS A 10 2.73 15.34 15.81
CA HIS A 10 2.87 15.42 17.26
C HIS A 10 2.15 14.31 18.03
N ASP A 11 1.26 13.55 17.37
CA ASP A 11 0.43 12.55 18.03
C ASP A 11 1.09 11.17 18.11
N LEU A 12 2.03 10.90 17.21
CA LEU A 12 2.73 9.62 17.12
C LEU A 12 4.24 9.84 17.04
N SER A 13 4.97 8.97 17.71
CA SER A 13 6.42 8.85 17.56
C SER A 13 6.77 7.44 17.14
N PHE A 14 7.71 7.32 16.21
CA PHE A 14 8.20 6.04 15.72
C PHE A 14 9.62 5.81 16.21
N PRO A 15 9.97 4.58 16.61
CA PRO A 15 11.36 4.23 16.87
C PRO A 15 12.17 4.26 15.58
N SER A 16 13.49 4.42 15.69
CA SER A 16 14.38 4.23 14.55
C SER A 16 14.39 2.75 14.14
N MET A 17 13.94 2.45 12.92
CA MET A 17 13.98 1.06 12.39
C MET A 17 15.41 0.57 12.22
N GLU A 18 16.36 1.45 11.90
CA GLU A 18 17.78 1.12 11.83
C GLU A 18 18.33 0.64 13.19
N LYS A 19 17.98 1.35 14.28
CA LYS A 19 18.39 0.95 15.62
C LYS A 19 17.73 -0.35 16.08
N LEU A 20 16.47 -0.56 15.70
CA LEU A 20 15.78 -1.82 15.97
C LEU A 20 16.42 -2.98 15.19
N ALA A 21 16.71 -2.80 13.89
CA ALA A 21 17.41 -3.79 13.10
C ALA A 21 18.75 -4.16 13.74
N TRP A 22 19.53 -3.15 14.16
CA TRP A 22 20.79 -3.37 14.85
C TRP A 22 20.61 -4.16 16.16
N ALA A 23 19.60 -3.80 16.98
CA ALA A 23 19.33 -4.46 18.25
C ALA A 23 18.96 -5.95 18.09
N TYR A 24 18.30 -6.31 17.01
CA TYR A 24 17.94 -7.69 16.69
C TYR A 24 19.00 -8.41 15.82
N GLY A 25 20.06 -7.73 15.40
CA GLY A 25 21.08 -8.30 14.52
C GLY A 25 20.62 -8.52 13.10
N TYR A 26 19.64 -7.76 12.63
CA TYR A 26 19.13 -7.82 11.26
C TYR A 26 19.81 -6.80 10.34
N PRO A 27 20.13 -7.16 9.09
CA PRO A 27 20.49 -6.18 8.09
C PRO A 27 19.39 -5.12 7.91
N TYR A 28 19.81 -3.89 7.60
CA TYR A 28 18.91 -2.77 7.37
C TYR A 28 19.16 -2.16 6.00
N VAL A 29 18.08 -1.89 5.27
CA VAL A 29 18.08 -1.20 3.98
C VAL A 29 17.04 -0.09 4.06
N ALA A 30 17.32 1.07 3.45
CA ALA A 30 16.37 2.17 3.41
C ALA A 30 16.23 2.74 1.99
N ALA A 31 15.04 3.25 1.66
CA ALA A 31 14.78 4.06 0.49
C ALA A 31 14.03 5.33 0.89
N HIS A 32 14.63 6.50 0.63
CA HIS A 32 14.06 7.81 0.94
C HIS A 32 13.39 8.46 -0.28
N HIS A 33 13.73 7.98 -1.48
CA HIS A 33 13.22 8.51 -2.74
C HIS A 33 12.85 7.38 -3.70
N ASN A 34 11.90 7.63 -4.59
CA ASN A 34 11.48 6.66 -5.61
C ASN A 34 12.64 6.15 -6.48
N SER A 35 13.64 7.00 -6.73
CA SER A 35 14.83 6.60 -7.50
C SER A 35 15.69 5.52 -6.81
N GLU A 36 15.58 5.37 -5.50
CA GLU A 36 16.32 4.40 -4.70
C GLU A 36 15.55 3.10 -4.48
N LEU A 37 14.23 3.12 -4.74
CA LEU A 37 13.32 2.03 -4.39
C LEU A 37 13.69 0.71 -5.08
N GLY A 38 13.98 0.73 -6.38
CA GLY A 38 14.35 -0.47 -7.12
C GLY A 38 15.58 -1.15 -6.54
N GLU A 39 16.67 -0.38 -6.34
CA GLU A 39 17.90 -0.90 -5.76
C GLU A 39 17.69 -1.42 -4.33
N ALA A 40 16.94 -0.69 -3.50
CA ALA A 40 16.65 -1.09 -2.13
C ALA A 40 15.89 -2.42 -2.06
N VAL A 41 14.89 -2.61 -2.93
CA VAL A 41 14.12 -3.85 -3.02
C VAL A 41 15.00 -5.01 -3.52
N GLU A 42 15.74 -4.82 -4.60
CA GLU A 42 16.65 -5.84 -5.12
C GLU A 42 17.68 -6.28 -4.08
N LYS A 43 18.30 -5.33 -3.41
CA LYS A 43 19.27 -5.60 -2.33
C LYS A 43 18.63 -6.35 -1.17
N THR A 44 17.41 -6.00 -0.79
CA THR A 44 16.67 -6.67 0.28
C THR A 44 16.36 -8.11 -0.09
N LEU A 45 15.85 -8.36 -1.30
CA LEU A 45 15.49 -9.70 -1.76
C LEU A 45 16.69 -10.61 -2.04
N ALA A 46 17.88 -10.03 -2.27
CA ALA A 46 19.11 -10.79 -2.45
C ALA A 46 19.77 -11.24 -1.14
N MET A 47 19.28 -10.78 0.02
CA MET A 47 19.82 -11.18 1.32
C MET A 47 19.18 -12.47 1.80
N ASP A 48 20.00 -13.36 2.37
CA ASP A 48 19.50 -14.54 3.06
C ASP A 48 19.01 -14.19 4.48
N GLY A 49 17.85 -14.71 4.86
CA GLY A 49 17.29 -14.55 6.20
C GLY A 49 16.48 -13.26 6.38
N PRO A 50 16.15 -12.91 7.63
CA PRO A 50 15.33 -11.75 7.92
C PRO A 50 16.09 -10.43 7.74
N VAL A 51 15.46 -9.46 7.09
CA VAL A 51 15.99 -8.12 6.85
C VAL A 51 14.92 -7.08 7.10
N ILE A 52 15.28 -5.91 7.56
CA ILE A 52 14.38 -4.76 7.66
C ILE A 52 14.65 -3.82 6.48
N CYS A 53 13.64 -3.67 5.62
CA CYS A 53 13.65 -2.67 4.56
C CYS A 53 12.66 -1.56 4.90
N GLU A 54 13.17 -0.35 5.16
CA GLU A 54 12.36 0.83 5.48
C GLU A 54 12.18 1.70 4.24
N ILE A 55 10.93 1.94 3.88
CA ILE A 55 10.57 2.80 2.76
C ILE A 55 9.87 4.04 3.31
N PHE A 56 10.48 5.21 3.07
CA PHE A 56 9.90 6.48 3.50
C PHE A 56 8.89 6.96 2.45
N VAL A 57 7.65 7.08 2.88
CA VAL A 57 6.53 7.52 2.03
C VAL A 57 6.06 8.91 2.44
N ASP A 58 5.48 9.66 1.49
CA ASP A 58 4.81 10.93 1.80
C ASP A 58 3.58 10.66 2.68
N MET A 59 3.33 11.55 3.68
CA MET A 59 2.17 11.43 4.58
C MET A 59 0.83 11.48 3.84
N LYS A 60 0.81 12.03 2.62
CA LYS A 60 -0.37 12.07 1.76
C LYS A 60 -0.49 10.85 0.85
N GLN A 61 0.49 9.95 0.88
CA GLN A 61 0.46 8.72 0.11
C GLN A 61 -0.72 7.86 0.55
N GLY A 62 -1.67 7.64 -0.35
CA GLY A 62 -2.75 6.69 -0.14
C GLY A 62 -2.28 5.24 -0.32
N PHE A 63 -3.01 4.32 0.30
CA PHE A 63 -2.84 2.89 0.02
C PHE A 63 -3.75 2.53 -1.16
N GLU A 64 -3.17 2.26 -2.31
CA GLU A 64 -3.87 1.86 -3.54
C GLU A 64 -3.14 0.66 -4.18
N PRO A 65 -3.90 -0.28 -4.78
CA PRO A 65 -5.37 -0.33 -4.85
C PRO A 65 -6.03 -0.70 -3.50
N LYS A 66 -7.28 -0.27 -3.30
CA LYS A 66 -8.03 -0.55 -2.06
C LYS A 66 -9.50 -0.87 -2.33
N ALA A 67 -10.10 -1.68 -1.47
CA ALA A 67 -11.55 -1.90 -1.49
C ALA A 67 -12.30 -0.58 -1.18
N ALA A 68 -13.24 -0.22 -2.01
CA ALA A 68 -14.07 0.97 -1.87
C ALA A 68 -15.48 0.72 -2.42
N ALA A 69 -16.47 1.49 -1.96
CA ALA A 69 -17.77 1.49 -2.58
C ALA A 69 -17.73 2.29 -3.90
N LYS A 70 -18.44 1.81 -4.91
CA LYS A 70 -18.57 2.45 -6.22
C LYS A 70 -19.92 3.15 -6.31
N MET A 71 -19.92 4.39 -6.76
CA MET A 71 -21.15 5.14 -7.01
C MET A 71 -21.59 4.88 -8.43
N LEU A 72 -22.82 4.38 -8.57
CA LEU A 72 -23.46 4.18 -9.88
C LEU A 72 -23.97 5.52 -10.45
N PRO A 73 -24.25 5.58 -11.78
CA PRO A 73 -24.77 6.80 -12.41
C PRO A 73 -26.07 7.35 -11.81
N ASP A 74 -26.87 6.49 -11.18
CA ASP A 74 -28.12 6.85 -10.48
C ASP A 74 -27.90 7.39 -9.06
N GLY A 75 -26.63 7.47 -8.61
CA GLY A 75 -26.24 7.90 -7.27
C GLY A 75 -26.26 6.80 -6.20
N THR A 76 -26.60 5.58 -6.57
CA THR A 76 -26.57 4.44 -5.63
C THR A 76 -25.13 4.02 -5.34
N MET A 77 -24.84 3.76 -4.06
CA MET A 77 -23.56 3.22 -3.62
C MET A 77 -23.64 1.70 -3.55
N VAL A 78 -22.73 1.03 -4.23
CA VAL A 78 -22.64 -0.43 -4.24
C VAL A 78 -21.27 -0.88 -3.72
N SER A 79 -21.28 -2.00 -2.99
CA SER A 79 -20.03 -2.70 -2.68
C SER A 79 -19.59 -3.47 -3.92
N VAL A 80 -18.35 -3.33 -4.29
CA VAL A 80 -17.76 -4.08 -5.41
C VAL A 80 -17.03 -5.32 -4.90
N PRO A 81 -16.86 -6.34 -5.74
CA PRO A 81 -16.09 -7.52 -5.38
C PRO A 81 -14.60 -7.15 -5.18
N LEU A 82 -13.85 -8.04 -4.51
CA LEU A 82 -12.45 -7.78 -4.13
C LEU A 82 -11.50 -7.62 -5.32
N GLU A 83 -11.89 -8.10 -6.47
CA GLU A 83 -11.15 -7.95 -7.73
C GLU A 83 -11.33 -6.56 -8.39
N ASP A 84 -12.36 -5.79 -8.03
CA ASP A 84 -12.64 -4.44 -8.55
C ASP A 84 -12.24 -3.39 -7.50
N LEU A 85 -10.96 -3.12 -7.40
CA LEU A 85 -10.39 -2.20 -6.40
C LEU A 85 -10.29 -0.77 -6.94
N ALA A 86 -10.41 0.20 -6.02
CA ALA A 86 -10.17 1.61 -6.36
C ALA A 86 -8.64 1.91 -6.44
N PRO A 87 -8.18 2.70 -7.44
CA PRO A 87 -8.96 3.39 -8.47
C PRO A 87 -9.55 2.39 -9.48
N PHE A 88 -10.86 2.50 -9.72
CA PHE A 88 -11.59 1.53 -10.54
C PHE A 88 -11.14 1.56 -12.00
N LEU A 89 -10.87 0.39 -12.56
CA LEU A 89 -10.61 0.22 -13.99
C LEU A 89 -11.93 0.30 -14.80
N PRO A 90 -11.85 0.64 -16.08
CA PRO A 90 -12.94 0.40 -17.01
C PRO A 90 -13.33 -1.08 -16.99
N GLU A 91 -14.63 -1.37 -17.13
CA GLU A 91 -15.14 -2.75 -17.01
C GLU A 91 -14.50 -3.72 -18.02
N GLU A 92 -14.22 -3.26 -19.22
CA GLU A 92 -13.56 -4.07 -20.26
C GLU A 92 -12.14 -4.43 -19.86
N GLU A 93 -11.38 -3.44 -19.36
CA GLU A 93 -10.00 -3.65 -18.92
C GLU A 93 -9.95 -4.58 -17.69
N LEU A 94 -10.90 -4.42 -16.75
CA LEU A 94 -11.00 -5.34 -15.61
C LEU A 94 -11.23 -6.79 -16.08
N LYS A 95 -12.15 -7.01 -17.03
CA LYS A 95 -12.44 -8.34 -17.59
C LYS A 95 -11.23 -8.94 -18.32
N GLU A 96 -10.50 -8.14 -19.07
CA GLU A 96 -9.29 -8.60 -19.78
C GLU A 96 -8.17 -9.04 -18.84
N ASN A 97 -8.07 -8.41 -17.67
CA ASN A 97 -7.05 -8.74 -16.66
C ASN A 97 -7.45 -9.92 -15.76
N MET A 98 -8.69 -10.38 -15.81
CA MET A 98 -9.15 -11.51 -14.98
C MET A 98 -8.69 -12.85 -15.53
N ILE A 99 -8.07 -13.66 -14.67
CA ILE A 99 -7.71 -15.06 -14.99
C ILE A 99 -8.93 -15.97 -14.84
N ILE A 100 -9.84 -15.62 -13.92
CA ILE A 100 -11.12 -16.32 -13.69
C ILE A 100 -12.28 -15.36 -13.99
N PRO A 101 -13.48 -15.87 -14.36
CA PRO A 101 -14.64 -15.01 -14.59
C PRO A 101 -14.96 -14.14 -13.38
N LEU A 102 -15.41 -12.91 -13.62
CA LEU A 102 -15.96 -12.04 -12.57
C LEU A 102 -17.16 -12.72 -11.89
N VAL A 103 -17.28 -12.53 -10.59
CA VAL A 103 -18.45 -12.96 -9.83
C VAL A 103 -19.63 -12.06 -10.19
N GLU A 104 -20.73 -12.65 -10.70
CA GLU A 104 -21.96 -11.91 -10.93
C GLU A 104 -22.55 -11.50 -9.57
N ASN A 105 -22.61 -10.20 -9.32
CA ASN A 105 -23.35 -9.68 -8.16
C ASN A 105 -24.86 -9.93 -8.40
N LYS A 106 -25.46 -10.76 -7.56
CA LYS A 106 -26.91 -11.00 -7.54
C LYS A 106 -27.62 -9.87 -6.79
#